data_aedc77046fd9f1f408cb5d1748c7f631
#
_entry.id   aedc77046fd9f1f408cb5d1748c7f631
#
_cell.length_a   1.000
_cell.length_b   1.000
_cell.length_c   1.000
_cell.angle_alpha   90.00
_cell.angle_beta   90.00
_cell.angle_gamma   90.00
#
_symmetry.space_group_name_H-M   'P 1'
#
loop_
_entity.id
_entity.type
_entity.pdbx_description
1 polymer ?
#
loop_
_entity_poly.entity_id
_entity_poly.type
_entity_poly.pdbx_seq_one_letter_code
_entity_poly.pdbx_strand_id
1 'polypeptide(L)'
;MSDVVFVDTNVLIYAHDADSGLKRTQAQALVRALWESGAGRLSVQVLQEFFVNATRKLTTPVAHSSAREVVDSYGAWIGKPTSVRTVVRAIDLAALAQISFWDALIVASAEQDEATVIYSEDLNSGQVIAGIKVVNPFTA
;
A
#
# COMPACT_ATOMS: atom_id res chain seq x y z
N MET A 1 -1.91 -21.05 8.08
CA MET A 1 -2.36 -19.66 8.17
C MET A 1 -1.84 -18.86 7.00
N SER A 2 -2.70 -18.07 6.40
CA SER A 2 -2.28 -17.20 5.31
C SER A 2 -1.53 -15.99 5.85
N ASP A 3 -0.46 -15.60 5.17
CA ASP A 3 0.23 -14.37 5.50
C ASP A 3 -0.67 -13.16 5.18
N VAL A 4 -0.60 -12.16 6.03
CA VAL A 4 -1.24 -10.87 5.77
C VAL A 4 -0.25 -9.99 5.02
N VAL A 5 -0.69 -9.42 3.93
CA VAL A 5 0.12 -8.59 3.04
C VAL A 5 -0.42 -7.17 3.04
N PHE A 6 0.42 -6.22 3.40
CA PHE A 6 0.08 -4.81 3.32
C PHE A 6 0.55 -4.23 1.98
N VAL A 7 -0.32 -3.49 1.32
CA VAL A 7 -0.06 -2.95 -0.02
C VAL A 7 0.11 -1.45 0.05
N ASP A 8 1.27 -0.96 -0.41
CA ASP A 8 1.54 0.47 -0.49
C ASP A 8 0.84 1.09 -1.71
N THR A 9 0.72 2.40 -1.70
CA THR A 9 -0.05 3.19 -2.67
C THR A 9 0.37 2.94 -4.11
N ASN A 10 1.67 2.84 -4.39
CA ASN A 10 2.18 2.68 -5.76
C ASN A 10 1.63 1.43 -6.45
N VAL A 11 1.43 0.33 -5.72
CA VAL A 11 0.87 -0.90 -6.29
C VAL A 11 -0.56 -0.66 -6.77
N LEU A 12 -1.37 0.01 -5.96
CA LEU A 12 -2.75 0.32 -6.32
C LEU A 12 -2.82 1.29 -7.50
N ILE A 13 -1.94 2.28 -7.53
CA ILE A 13 -1.85 3.23 -8.65
C ILE A 13 -1.52 2.49 -9.94
N TYR A 14 -0.50 1.63 -9.97
CA TYR A 14 -0.13 0.90 -11.18
C TYR A 14 -1.27 0.02 -11.70
N ALA A 15 -2.05 -0.58 -10.81
CA ALA A 15 -3.19 -1.39 -11.20
C ALA A 15 -4.25 -0.62 -12.01
N HIS A 16 -4.28 0.70 -11.83
CA HIS A 16 -5.27 1.58 -12.47
C HIS A 16 -4.66 2.60 -13.44
N ASP A 17 -3.34 2.59 -13.62
CA ASP A 17 -2.66 3.52 -14.52
C ASP A 17 -2.57 2.91 -15.93
N ALA A 18 -3.33 3.47 -16.88
CA ALA A 18 -3.38 3.00 -18.25
C ALA A 18 -2.02 3.04 -18.95
N ASP A 19 -1.10 3.88 -18.48
CA ASP A 19 0.21 4.12 -19.11
C ASP A 19 1.36 3.37 -18.41
N SER A 20 1.08 2.53 -17.41
CA SER A 20 2.15 1.85 -16.65
C SER A 20 2.61 0.52 -17.25
N GLY A 21 2.06 0.11 -18.38
CA GLY A 21 2.56 -1.05 -19.15
C GLY A 21 2.58 -2.34 -18.36
N LEU A 22 3.73 -3.00 -18.31
CA LEU A 22 3.90 -4.29 -17.63
C LEU A 22 3.59 -4.18 -16.12
N LYS A 23 3.93 -3.07 -15.49
CA LYS A 23 3.63 -2.86 -14.07
C LYS A 23 2.13 -2.90 -13.79
N ARG A 24 1.31 -2.39 -14.72
CA ARG A 24 -0.15 -2.48 -14.61
C ARG A 24 -0.61 -3.93 -14.57
N THR A 25 -0.13 -4.74 -15.49
CA THR A 25 -0.48 -6.17 -15.55
C THR A 25 -0.05 -6.90 -14.29
N GLN A 26 1.17 -6.64 -13.84
CA GLN A 26 1.71 -7.25 -12.61
C GLN A 26 0.91 -6.83 -11.38
N ALA A 27 0.61 -5.53 -11.25
CA ALA A 27 -0.17 -5.01 -10.12
C ALA A 27 -1.59 -5.56 -10.11
N GLN A 28 -2.24 -5.65 -11.27
CA GLN A 28 -3.59 -6.22 -11.38
C GLN A 28 -3.63 -7.70 -10.97
N ALA A 29 -2.64 -8.48 -11.39
CA ALA A 29 -2.56 -9.89 -11.02
C ALA A 29 -2.35 -10.06 -9.51
N LEU A 30 -1.48 -9.24 -8.93
CA LEU A 30 -1.19 -9.26 -7.50
C LEU A 30 -2.42 -8.89 -6.67
N VAL A 31 -3.08 -7.82 -7.04
CA VAL A 31 -4.30 -7.33 -6.34
C VAL A 31 -5.42 -8.36 -6.43
N ARG A 32 -5.60 -8.98 -7.61
CA ARG A 32 -6.59 -10.04 -7.77
C ARG A 32 -6.32 -11.22 -6.85
N ALA A 33 -5.06 -11.66 -6.77
CA ALA A 33 -4.68 -12.77 -5.89
C ALA A 33 -4.97 -12.44 -4.42
N LEU A 34 -4.74 -11.20 -4.00
CA LEU A 34 -5.02 -10.75 -2.65
C LEU A 34 -6.52 -10.66 -2.35
N TRP A 35 -7.34 -10.27 -3.34
CA TRP A 35 -8.80 -10.31 -3.21
C TRP A 35 -9.28 -11.76 -3.03
N GLU A 36 -8.76 -12.67 -3.83
CA GLU A 36 -9.16 -14.09 -3.77
C GLU A 36 -8.77 -14.74 -2.45
N SER A 37 -7.58 -14.44 -1.92
CA SER A 37 -7.08 -15.03 -0.68
C SER A 37 -7.61 -14.35 0.58
N GLY A 38 -8.09 -13.12 0.47
CA GLY A 38 -8.47 -12.30 1.62
C GLY A 38 -7.29 -11.80 2.44
N ALA A 39 -6.05 -11.92 1.93
CA ALA A 39 -4.83 -11.60 2.68
C ALA A 39 -4.43 -10.13 2.57
N GLY A 40 -5.01 -9.36 1.66
CA GLY A 40 -4.64 -7.97 1.42
C GLY A 40 -5.09 -7.03 2.51
N ARG A 41 -4.22 -6.08 2.86
CA ARG A 41 -4.52 -4.97 3.78
C ARG A 41 -3.95 -3.69 3.21
N LEU A 42 -4.58 -2.59 3.54
CA LEU A 42 -4.08 -1.24 3.30
C LEU A 42 -4.67 -0.29 4.34
N SER A 43 -4.25 0.97 4.31
CA SER A 43 -4.72 1.97 5.25
C SER A 43 -5.47 3.08 4.56
N VAL A 44 -6.16 3.90 5.34
CA VAL A 44 -6.84 5.11 4.83
C VAL A 44 -5.84 6.04 4.14
N GLN A 45 -4.61 6.15 4.66
CA GLN A 45 -3.55 6.92 4.00
C GLN A 45 -3.32 6.45 2.56
N VAL A 46 -3.25 5.13 2.33
CA VAL A 46 -3.08 4.56 0.99
C VAL A 46 -4.22 4.98 0.08
N LEU A 47 -5.45 4.93 0.56
CA LEU A 47 -6.63 5.33 -0.22
C LEU A 47 -6.63 6.83 -0.54
N GLN A 48 -6.22 7.66 0.41
CA GLN A 48 -6.10 9.11 0.20
C GLN A 48 -5.05 9.42 -0.87
N GLU A 49 -3.87 8.82 -0.74
CA GLU A 49 -2.79 9.01 -1.71
C GLU A 49 -3.17 8.47 -3.08
N PHE A 50 -3.83 7.32 -3.14
CA PHE A 50 -4.33 6.77 -4.39
C PHE A 50 -5.26 7.75 -5.09
N PHE A 51 -6.27 8.27 -4.38
CA PHE A 51 -7.26 9.17 -4.98
C PHE A 51 -6.59 10.41 -5.57
N VAL A 52 -5.74 11.07 -4.79
CA VAL A 52 -5.08 12.31 -5.25
C VAL A 52 -4.16 12.03 -6.44
N ASN A 53 -3.34 10.99 -6.36
CA ASN A 53 -2.38 10.69 -7.43
C ASN A 53 -3.07 10.19 -8.71
N ALA A 54 -4.04 9.30 -8.57
CA ALA A 54 -4.74 8.72 -9.73
C ALA A 54 -5.55 9.76 -10.50
N THR A 55 -6.15 10.72 -9.80
CA THR A 55 -7.00 11.73 -10.45
C THR A 55 -6.23 12.96 -10.92
N ARG A 56 -5.00 13.21 -10.41
CA ARG A 56 -4.28 14.46 -10.68
C ARG A 56 -2.89 14.31 -11.27
N LYS A 57 -2.17 13.21 -10.97
CA LYS A 57 -0.74 13.11 -11.29
C LYS A 57 -0.41 12.15 -12.42
N LEU A 58 -1.34 11.35 -12.87
CA LEU A 58 -1.12 10.42 -13.98
C LEU A 58 -1.22 11.16 -15.31
N THR A 59 -0.47 10.68 -16.31
CA THR A 59 -0.54 11.18 -17.69
C THR A 59 -1.97 11.10 -18.22
N THR A 60 -2.64 9.97 -17.95
CA THR A 60 -4.07 9.78 -18.23
C THR A 60 -4.80 9.69 -16.90
N PRO A 61 -5.34 10.81 -16.38
CA PRO A 61 -6.00 10.78 -15.07
C PRO A 61 -7.20 9.83 -15.04
N VAL A 62 -7.35 9.16 -13.91
CA VAL A 62 -8.54 8.34 -13.65
C VAL A 62 -9.70 9.27 -13.32
N ALA A 63 -10.88 9.01 -13.88
CA ALA A 63 -12.08 9.79 -13.59
C ALA A 63 -12.41 9.73 -12.09
N HIS A 64 -12.89 10.85 -11.52
CA HIS A 64 -13.22 10.93 -10.09
C HIS A 64 -14.19 9.83 -9.66
N SER A 65 -15.24 9.56 -10.46
CA SER A 65 -16.22 8.52 -10.14
C SER A 65 -15.59 7.12 -10.07
N SER A 66 -14.67 6.82 -11.00
CA SER A 66 -13.97 5.54 -11.03
C SER A 66 -13.02 5.41 -9.84
N ALA A 67 -12.27 6.46 -9.55
CA ALA A 67 -11.36 6.47 -8.39
C ALA A 67 -12.14 6.35 -7.07
N ARG A 68 -13.30 7.00 -6.98
CA ARG A 68 -14.18 6.89 -5.82
C ARG A 68 -14.65 5.45 -5.60
N GLU A 69 -15.01 4.76 -6.65
CA GLU A 69 -15.43 3.35 -6.56
C GLU A 69 -14.29 2.45 -6.10
N VAL A 70 -13.06 2.70 -6.57
CA VAL A 70 -11.87 1.96 -6.11
C VAL A 70 -11.68 2.17 -4.61
N VAL A 71 -11.70 3.40 -4.14
CA VAL A 71 -11.55 3.73 -2.72
C VAL A 71 -12.62 3.01 -1.89
N ASP A 72 -13.87 3.09 -2.31
CA ASP A 72 -14.98 2.47 -1.60
C ASP A 72 -14.81 0.94 -1.52
N SER A 73 -14.44 0.31 -2.63
CA SER A 73 -14.24 -1.13 -2.70
C SER A 73 -13.09 -1.60 -1.79
N TYR A 74 -11.96 -0.89 -1.83
CA TYR A 74 -10.79 -1.24 -1.02
C TYR A 74 -10.95 -0.91 0.47
N GLY A 75 -12.03 -0.25 0.86
CA GLY A 75 -12.41 -0.14 2.25
C GLY A 75 -12.49 -1.50 2.95
N ALA A 76 -12.78 -2.56 2.20
CA ALA A 76 -12.81 -3.93 2.72
C ALA A 76 -11.43 -4.43 3.20
N TRP A 77 -10.34 -3.80 2.75
CA TRP A 77 -8.96 -4.16 3.14
C TRP A 77 -8.47 -3.40 4.36
N ILE A 78 -9.23 -2.45 4.87
CA ILE A 78 -8.85 -1.70 6.07
C ILE A 78 -8.93 -2.67 7.26
N GLY A 79 -7.81 -2.81 7.95
CA GLY A 79 -7.74 -3.55 9.21
C GLY A 79 -8.04 -2.63 10.38
N LYS A 80 -7.05 -2.42 11.26
CA LYS A 80 -7.23 -1.51 12.38
C LYS A 80 -7.11 -0.06 11.90
N PRO A 81 -7.96 0.85 12.41
CA PRO A 81 -7.88 2.25 12.03
C PRO A 81 -6.61 2.93 12.57
N THR A 82 -6.16 3.97 11.88
CA THR A 82 -5.07 4.80 12.35
C THR A 82 -5.48 5.54 13.61
N SER A 83 -4.69 5.42 14.66
CA SER A 83 -4.91 6.08 15.94
C SER A 83 -3.70 6.93 16.31
N VAL A 84 -3.78 7.66 17.43
CA VAL A 84 -2.62 8.39 17.96
C VAL A 84 -1.46 7.41 18.22
N ARG A 85 -1.75 6.21 18.70
CA ARG A 85 -0.71 5.17 18.91
C ARG A 85 -0.01 4.80 17.61
N THR A 86 -0.75 4.70 16.52
CA THR A 86 -0.16 4.43 15.20
C THR A 86 0.80 5.55 14.80
N VAL A 87 0.40 6.79 15.00
CA VAL A 87 1.23 7.97 14.70
C VAL A 87 2.50 7.99 15.57
N VAL A 88 2.37 7.75 16.87
CA VAL A 88 3.53 7.69 17.78
C VAL A 88 4.50 6.58 17.35
N ARG A 89 3.97 5.39 17.00
CA ARG A 89 4.79 4.28 16.50
C ARG A 89 5.52 4.67 15.22
N ALA A 90 4.84 5.37 14.31
CA ALA A 90 5.45 5.85 13.07
C ALA A 90 6.60 6.83 13.34
N ILE A 91 6.44 7.72 14.32
CA ILE A 91 7.50 8.64 14.71
C ILE A 91 8.74 7.87 15.17
N ASP A 92 8.55 6.86 16.01
CA ASP A 92 9.64 6.03 16.51
C ASP A 92 10.32 5.25 15.40
N LEU A 93 9.54 4.64 14.50
CA LEU A 93 10.06 3.87 13.36
C LEU A 93 10.82 4.76 12.38
N ALA A 94 10.35 5.99 12.14
CA ALA A 94 11.04 6.93 11.25
C ALA A 94 12.45 7.20 11.76
N ALA A 95 12.62 7.39 13.06
CA ALA A 95 13.93 7.61 13.66
C ALA A 95 14.81 6.35 13.62
N LEU A 96 14.25 5.20 13.96
CA LEU A 96 14.98 3.93 14.03
C LEU A 96 15.44 3.46 12.65
N ALA A 97 14.56 3.50 11.66
CA ALA A 97 14.83 3.00 10.32
C ALA A 97 15.36 4.08 9.35
N GLN A 98 15.42 5.33 9.79
CA GLN A 98 15.85 6.48 8.99
C GLN A 98 15.08 6.61 7.68
N ILE A 99 13.75 6.53 7.79
CA ILE A 99 12.81 6.70 6.68
C ILE A 99 11.91 7.90 6.96
N SER A 100 11.20 8.36 5.93
CA SER A 100 10.25 9.47 6.10
C SER A 100 9.14 9.07 7.07
N PHE A 101 8.52 10.08 7.70
CA PHE A 101 7.35 9.84 8.55
C PHE A 101 6.24 9.11 7.79
N TRP A 102 5.98 9.51 6.54
CA TRP A 102 4.90 8.94 5.76
C TRP A 102 5.15 7.47 5.41
N ASP A 103 6.40 7.11 5.09
CA ASP A 103 6.79 5.72 4.91
C ASP A 103 6.70 4.94 6.22
N ALA A 104 7.11 5.56 7.31
CA ALA A 104 7.00 4.95 8.64
C ALA A 104 5.55 4.71 9.04
N LEU A 105 4.63 5.60 8.62
CA LEU A 105 3.20 5.42 8.90
C LEU A 105 2.63 4.21 8.13
N ILE A 106 3.11 3.98 6.91
CA ILE A 106 2.78 2.75 6.17
C ILE A 106 3.24 1.52 6.96
N VAL A 107 4.49 1.52 7.44
CA VAL A 107 5.04 0.40 8.21
C VAL A 107 4.27 0.20 9.52
N ALA A 108 3.98 1.28 10.24
CA ALA A 108 3.23 1.21 11.50
C ALA A 108 1.82 0.64 11.29
N SER A 109 1.17 1.03 10.19
CA SER A 109 -0.15 0.50 9.83
C SER A 109 -0.08 -0.99 9.50
N ALA A 110 0.94 -1.40 8.76
CA ALA A 110 1.17 -2.81 8.45
C ALA A 110 1.44 -3.63 9.71
N GLU A 111 2.23 -3.09 10.63
CA GLU A 111 2.56 -3.75 11.90
C GLU A 111 1.30 -3.99 12.74
N GLN A 112 0.44 -2.99 12.87
CA GLN A 112 -0.78 -3.15 13.67
C GLN A 112 -1.78 -4.12 13.07
N ASP A 113 -1.72 -4.34 11.75
CA ASP A 113 -2.54 -5.33 11.05
C ASP A 113 -1.87 -6.71 11.02
N GLU A 114 -0.72 -6.86 11.68
CA GLU A 114 0.03 -8.10 11.75
C GLU A 114 0.48 -8.60 10.39
N ALA A 115 0.78 -7.68 9.47
CA ALA A 115 1.30 -8.03 8.16
C ALA A 115 2.71 -8.60 8.28
N THR A 116 3.02 -9.59 7.45
CA THR A 116 4.36 -10.19 7.37
C THR A 116 5.16 -9.61 6.21
N VAL A 117 4.47 -9.03 5.22
CA VAL A 117 5.06 -8.47 4.02
C VAL A 117 4.39 -7.15 3.69
N ILE A 118 5.20 -6.18 3.22
CA ILE A 118 4.72 -4.96 2.58
C ILE A 118 5.15 -5.01 1.12
N TYR A 119 4.20 -4.91 0.20
CA TYR A 119 4.48 -4.68 -1.20
C TYR A 119 4.63 -3.18 -1.44
N SER A 120 5.83 -2.75 -1.80
CA SER A 120 6.13 -1.34 -2.07
C SER A 120 7.29 -1.21 -3.05
N GLU A 121 7.19 -0.24 -3.96
CA GLU A 121 8.29 0.16 -4.83
C GLU A 121 9.17 1.22 -4.17
N ASP A 122 8.61 2.00 -3.24
CA ASP A 122 9.28 3.16 -2.64
C ASP A 122 10.23 2.80 -1.49
N LEU A 123 9.91 1.76 -0.75
CA LEU A 123 10.78 1.26 0.33
C LEU A 123 11.84 0.32 -0.24
N ASN A 124 12.95 0.18 0.49
CA ASN A 124 14.04 -0.69 0.04
C ASN A 124 13.63 -2.16 0.05
N SER A 125 13.58 -2.78 -1.13
CA SER A 125 13.25 -4.19 -1.27
C SER A 125 14.27 -5.07 -0.53
N GLY A 126 13.75 -6.06 0.17
CA GLY A 126 14.56 -6.97 0.99
C GLY A 126 14.83 -6.47 2.40
N GLN A 127 14.57 -5.19 2.69
CA GLN A 127 14.70 -4.65 4.03
C GLN A 127 13.63 -5.25 4.96
N VAL A 128 14.01 -5.48 6.21
CA VAL A 128 13.06 -5.89 7.25
C VAL A 128 12.92 -4.73 8.23
N ILE A 129 11.70 -4.24 8.40
CA ILE A 129 11.38 -3.13 9.31
C ILE A 129 10.28 -3.62 10.25
N ALA A 130 10.49 -3.49 11.56
CA ALA A 130 9.53 -3.93 12.58
C ALA A 130 9.10 -5.40 12.37
N GLY A 131 10.03 -6.24 11.91
CA GLY A 131 9.76 -7.66 11.62
C GLY A 131 9.02 -7.92 10.32
N ILE A 132 8.75 -6.88 9.51
CA ILE A 132 8.00 -7.00 8.26
C ILE A 132 8.97 -6.90 7.08
N LYS A 133 8.88 -7.86 6.16
CA LYS A 133 9.72 -7.86 4.96
C LYS A 133 9.12 -6.95 3.89
N VAL A 134 9.95 -6.04 3.39
CA VAL A 134 9.58 -5.20 2.23
C VAL A 134 9.92 -5.95 0.94
N VAL A 135 8.96 -6.02 0.04
CA VAL A 135 9.13 -6.66 -1.27
C VAL A 135 8.69 -5.68 -2.35
N ASN A 136 9.55 -5.44 -3.34
CA ASN A 136 9.15 -4.73 -4.56
C ASN A 136 8.61 -5.78 -5.53
N PRO A 137 7.29 -5.79 -5.80
CA PRO A 137 6.70 -6.82 -6.66
C PRO A 137 6.97 -6.61 -8.15
N PHE A 138 7.62 -5.50 -8.52
CA PHE A 138 7.88 -5.11 -9.92
C PHE A 138 9.31 -5.40 -10.37
N THR A 139 10.19 -5.78 -9.47
CA THR A 139 11.54 -6.20 -9.84
C THR A 139 11.55 -7.67 -10.23
N ALA A 140 12.31 -7.97 -11.27
CA ALA A 140 12.48 -9.35 -11.73
C ALA A 140 13.21 -10.20 -10.70
#